data_b019e6c01e112d7f9a66c16afcc6ead5
#
_entry.id   b019e6c01e112d7f9a66c16afcc6ead5
#
_cell.length_a   1.000
_cell.length_b   1.000
_cell.length_c   1.000
_cell.angle_alpha   90.00
_cell.angle_beta   90.00
_cell.angle_gamma   90.00
#
_symmetry.space_group_name_H-M   'P 1'
#
loop_
_entity.id
_entity.type
_entity.pdbx_description
1 polymer ?
#
loop_
_entity_poly.entity_id
_entity_poly.type
_entity_poly.pdbx_seq_one_letter_code
_entity_poly.pdbx_strand_id
1 'polypeptide(L)'
;MTDIPDRDERHLARMLRKKAVIDERIANSPNECGLLLVLTGNGKGKSSSAFGMLARSMGHGMQCGVVQFIKGRHSTGEELFFRRFPEQVRFHVMGEGFTWETQDRQRDIAAAEAAWQVSRELLRDPSIGLVVLDELNIALKHGYLDLDQVLSDLQARPPMQHVVVTGRGAKAEMIELADTVTEMGVIKHAFQAGIKAQKGVEL
;
A
#
# COMPACT_ATOMS: atom_id res chain seq x y z
N MET A 1 29.63 46.04 19.39
CA MET A 1 29.31 45.53 18.05
C MET A 1 28.94 44.08 18.22
N THR A 2 27.68 43.74 18.15
CA THR A 2 27.20 42.34 18.19
C THR A 2 27.47 41.77 16.80
N ASP A 3 28.44 40.87 16.73
CA ASP A 3 28.72 40.11 15.49
C ASP A 3 27.45 39.36 15.08
N ILE A 4 26.85 39.80 13.98
CA ILE A 4 25.72 39.06 13.36
C ILE A 4 26.34 37.84 12.71
N PRO A 5 26.00 36.58 13.13
CA PRO A 5 26.60 35.37 12.57
C PRO A 5 26.43 35.36 11.07
N ASP A 6 27.47 34.93 10.33
CA ASP A 6 27.43 34.75 8.91
C ASP A 6 26.31 33.77 8.49
N ARG A 7 25.87 33.87 7.22
CA ARG A 7 24.80 33.04 6.66
C ARG A 7 25.10 31.53 6.84
N ASP A 8 26.35 31.15 6.70
CA ASP A 8 26.78 29.76 6.82
C ASP A 8 26.78 29.29 8.27
N GLU A 9 27.18 30.12 9.22
CA GLU A 9 27.09 29.84 10.67
C GLU A 9 25.63 29.65 11.12
N ARG A 10 24.72 30.53 10.66
CA ARG A 10 23.28 30.39 10.94
C ARG A 10 22.69 29.13 10.34
N HIS A 11 23.10 28.77 9.12
CA HIS A 11 22.69 27.54 8.46
C HIS A 11 23.17 26.32 9.26
N LEU A 12 24.44 26.26 9.61
CA LEU A 12 25.02 25.19 10.42
C LEU A 12 24.33 25.02 11.77
N ALA A 13 24.13 26.10 12.50
CA ALA A 13 23.43 26.09 13.78
C ALA A 13 21.98 25.56 13.66
N ARG A 14 21.27 25.94 12.58
CA ARG A 14 19.93 25.42 12.29
C ARG A 14 19.95 23.92 11.99
N MET A 15 20.92 23.44 11.20
CA MET A 15 21.05 22.02 10.86
C MET A 15 21.42 21.17 12.06
N LEU A 16 22.31 21.65 12.95
CA LEU A 16 22.66 20.97 14.19
C LEU A 16 21.45 20.84 15.13
N ARG A 17 20.66 21.91 15.30
CA ARG A 17 19.42 21.84 16.09
C ARG A 17 18.42 20.85 15.50
N LYS A 18 18.23 20.87 14.16
CA LYS A 18 17.34 19.91 13.48
C LYS A 18 17.82 18.49 13.67
N LYS A 19 19.14 18.26 13.56
CA LYS A 19 19.74 16.94 13.79
C LYS A 19 19.47 16.46 15.22
N ALA A 20 19.73 17.28 16.24
CA ALA A 20 19.50 16.90 17.62
C ALA A 20 18.04 16.49 17.89
N VAL A 21 17.05 17.24 17.35
CA VAL A 21 15.63 16.91 17.48
C VAL A 21 15.29 15.59 16.78
N ILE A 22 15.90 15.32 15.63
CA ILE A 22 15.69 14.05 14.91
C ILE A 22 16.33 12.89 15.67
N ASP A 23 17.57 13.04 16.14
CA ASP A 23 18.29 12.02 16.90
C ASP A 23 17.53 11.66 18.20
N GLU A 24 16.99 12.65 18.91
CA GLU A 24 16.13 12.44 20.08
C GLU A 24 14.85 11.66 19.73
N ARG A 25 14.17 12.00 18.62
CA ARG A 25 12.97 11.27 18.17
C ARG A 25 13.30 9.82 17.83
N ILE A 26 14.43 9.58 17.16
CA ILE A 26 14.89 8.21 16.82
C ILE A 26 15.16 7.43 18.12
N ALA A 27 15.86 8.02 19.09
CA ALA A 27 16.15 7.39 20.37
C ALA A 27 14.88 7.04 21.16
N ASN A 28 13.82 7.86 21.02
CA ASN A 28 12.52 7.64 21.66
C ASN A 28 11.59 6.70 20.87
N SER A 29 12.04 6.11 19.76
CA SER A 29 11.28 5.18 18.93
C SER A 29 12.02 3.83 18.77
N PRO A 30 12.23 3.11 19.87
CA PRO A 30 13.05 1.88 19.86
C PRO A 30 12.32 0.63 19.38
N ASN A 31 10.98 0.70 19.19
CA ASN A 31 10.17 -0.47 18.88
C ASN A 31 10.25 -0.83 17.40
N GLU A 32 10.40 -2.13 17.13
CA GLU A 32 10.31 -2.69 15.80
C GLU A 32 9.10 -3.63 15.71
N CYS A 33 8.30 -3.47 14.67
CA CYS A 33 7.14 -4.34 14.39
C CYS A 33 6.78 -4.31 12.90
N GLY A 34 6.00 -5.30 12.48
CA GLY A 34 5.33 -5.28 11.18
C GLY A 34 4.27 -4.19 11.14
N LEU A 35 4.31 -3.32 10.16
CA LEU A 35 3.41 -2.18 10.02
C LEU A 35 2.24 -2.51 9.08
N LEU A 36 1.04 -2.08 9.46
CA LEU A 36 -0.12 -2.02 8.58
C LEU A 36 -0.25 -0.60 8.02
N LEU A 37 -0.07 -0.46 6.71
CA LEU A 37 -0.17 0.80 6.00
C LEU A 37 -1.43 0.82 5.13
N VAL A 38 -2.19 1.91 5.18
CA VAL A 38 -3.38 2.12 4.35
C VAL A 38 -3.15 3.32 3.43
N LEU A 39 -3.25 3.08 2.12
CA LEU A 39 -3.13 4.10 1.09
C LEU A 39 -4.50 4.29 0.45
N THR A 40 -5.15 5.42 0.73
CA THR A 40 -6.53 5.70 0.31
C THR A 40 -6.66 7.05 -0.42
N GLY A 41 -7.87 7.51 -0.63
CA GLY A 41 -8.17 8.77 -1.33
C GLY A 41 -8.37 8.64 -2.83
N ASN A 42 -8.83 9.74 -3.46
CA ASN A 42 -9.21 9.78 -4.87
C ASN A 42 -8.04 10.08 -5.82
N GLY A 43 -6.90 10.55 -5.28
CA GLY A 43 -5.70 10.86 -6.05
C GLY A 43 -4.96 9.64 -6.55
N LYS A 44 -4.05 9.87 -7.48
CA LYS A 44 -3.13 8.88 -8.05
C LYS A 44 -1.97 8.57 -7.10
N GLY A 45 -1.37 7.39 -7.24
CA GLY A 45 -0.14 7.01 -6.54
C GLY A 45 -0.31 5.90 -5.49
N LYS A 46 -1.53 5.48 -5.12
CA LYS A 46 -1.75 4.43 -4.12
C LYS A 46 -1.04 3.12 -4.45
N SER A 47 -1.39 2.50 -5.56
CA SER A 47 -0.75 1.25 -6.01
C SER A 47 0.73 1.46 -6.33
N SER A 48 1.10 2.58 -6.99
CA SER A 48 2.51 2.90 -7.27
C SER A 48 3.35 3.04 -5.99
N SER A 49 2.81 3.59 -4.91
CA SER A 49 3.49 3.64 -3.61
C SER A 49 3.64 2.25 -2.99
N ALA A 50 2.58 1.42 -3.03
CA ALA A 50 2.62 0.05 -2.55
C ALA A 50 3.66 -0.79 -3.31
N PHE A 51 3.68 -0.70 -4.64
CA PHE A 51 4.67 -1.40 -5.47
C PHE A 51 6.09 -0.82 -5.31
N GLY A 52 6.23 0.46 -5.00
CA GLY A 52 7.50 1.06 -4.58
C GLY A 52 8.03 0.46 -3.27
N MET A 53 7.15 0.21 -2.29
CA MET A 53 7.50 -0.49 -1.05
C MET A 53 7.83 -1.97 -1.30
N LEU A 54 7.10 -2.63 -2.21
CA LEU A 54 7.41 -3.99 -2.66
C LEU A 54 8.84 -4.08 -3.22
N ALA A 55 9.19 -3.20 -4.16
CA ALA A 55 10.53 -3.15 -4.73
C ALA A 55 11.61 -2.88 -3.67
N ARG A 56 11.32 -2.00 -2.70
CA ARG A 56 12.22 -1.72 -1.57
C ARG A 56 12.43 -2.95 -0.69
N SER A 57 11.36 -3.67 -0.35
CA SER A 57 11.43 -4.88 0.47
C SER A 57 12.21 -5.99 -0.23
N MET A 58 12.01 -6.16 -1.52
CA MET A 58 12.82 -7.08 -2.34
C MET A 58 14.30 -6.70 -2.33
N GLY A 59 14.61 -5.39 -2.41
CA GLY A 59 15.99 -4.88 -2.31
C GLY A 59 16.65 -5.19 -0.97
N HIS A 60 15.87 -5.43 0.08
CA HIS A 60 16.34 -5.93 1.38
C HIS A 60 16.29 -7.46 1.52
N GLY A 61 16.02 -8.19 0.43
CA GLY A 61 15.99 -9.65 0.42
C GLY A 61 14.73 -10.28 1.03
N MET A 62 13.68 -9.49 1.30
CA MET A 62 12.43 -10.00 1.85
C MET A 62 11.65 -10.83 0.83
N GLN A 63 11.01 -11.90 1.30
CA GLN A 63 9.95 -12.59 0.56
C GLN A 63 8.68 -11.75 0.63
N CYS A 64 7.98 -11.62 -0.49
CA CYS A 64 6.81 -10.75 -0.60
C CYS A 64 5.62 -11.47 -1.23
N GLY A 65 4.41 -11.02 -0.86
CA GLY A 65 3.16 -11.45 -1.47
C GLY A 65 2.38 -10.27 -2.03
N VAL A 66 1.70 -10.47 -3.14
CA VAL A 66 0.79 -9.49 -3.75
C VAL A 66 -0.52 -10.14 -4.10
N VAL A 67 -1.63 -9.53 -3.70
CA VAL A 67 -2.98 -9.90 -4.16
C VAL A 67 -3.67 -8.64 -4.71
N GLN A 68 -4.04 -8.68 -5.98
CA GLN A 68 -4.85 -7.64 -6.63
C GLN A 68 -6.30 -8.08 -6.64
N PHE A 69 -7.19 -7.36 -5.93
CA PHE A 69 -8.62 -7.65 -5.78
C PHE A 69 -9.45 -7.23 -6.98
N ILE A 70 -9.02 -6.15 -7.63
CA ILE A 70 -9.70 -5.61 -8.82
C ILE A 70 -8.65 -5.38 -9.89
N LYS A 71 -8.88 -5.92 -11.06
CA LYS A 71 -8.00 -5.75 -12.21
C LYS A 71 -8.78 -5.32 -13.43
N GLY A 72 -8.17 -4.43 -14.23
CA GLY A 72 -8.62 -4.16 -15.59
C GLY A 72 -8.37 -5.35 -16.52
N ARG A 73 -8.88 -5.27 -17.76
CA ARG A 73 -8.79 -6.34 -18.77
C ARG A 73 -7.37 -6.71 -19.20
N HIS A 74 -6.38 -5.90 -18.88
CA HIS A 74 -4.98 -6.07 -19.32
C HIS A 74 -4.03 -6.15 -18.13
N SER A 75 -2.95 -6.92 -18.29
CA SER A 75 -1.85 -6.94 -17.33
C SER A 75 -1.24 -5.55 -17.17
N THR A 76 -1.00 -5.15 -15.91
CA THR A 76 -0.33 -3.90 -15.61
C THR A 76 1.18 -4.03 -15.81
N GLY A 77 1.88 -2.90 -15.96
CA GLY A 77 3.33 -2.87 -16.04
C GLY A 77 3.99 -3.48 -14.80
N GLU A 78 3.42 -3.24 -13.61
CA GLU A 78 3.89 -3.78 -12.34
C GLU A 78 3.75 -5.31 -12.30
N GLU A 79 2.63 -5.89 -12.73
CA GLU A 79 2.46 -7.34 -12.81
C GLU A 79 3.53 -7.97 -13.69
N LEU A 80 3.71 -7.43 -14.91
CA LEU A 80 4.70 -7.94 -15.87
C LEU A 80 6.13 -7.84 -15.33
N PHE A 81 6.42 -6.81 -14.53
CA PHE A 81 7.73 -6.62 -13.92
C PHE A 81 7.96 -7.60 -12.76
N PHE A 82 7.06 -7.65 -11.78
CA PHE A 82 7.27 -8.45 -10.56
C PHE A 82 7.17 -9.96 -10.80
N ARG A 83 6.42 -10.41 -11.81
CA ARG A 83 6.42 -11.83 -12.21
C ARG A 83 7.76 -12.34 -12.77
N ARG A 84 8.74 -11.47 -12.98
CA ARG A 84 10.12 -11.86 -13.31
C ARG A 84 10.91 -12.39 -12.13
N PHE A 85 10.39 -12.23 -10.91
CA PHE A 85 11.06 -12.59 -9.64
C PHE A 85 10.22 -13.60 -8.83
N PRO A 86 9.87 -14.78 -9.41
CA PRO A 86 8.94 -15.72 -8.78
C PRO A 86 9.49 -16.31 -7.48
N GLU A 87 10.80 -16.35 -7.28
CA GLU A 87 11.46 -16.77 -6.04
C GLU A 87 11.36 -15.76 -4.89
N GLN A 88 11.02 -14.49 -5.17
CA GLN A 88 10.89 -13.46 -4.16
C GLN A 88 9.47 -12.93 -4.03
N VAL A 89 8.65 -13.02 -5.08
CA VAL A 89 7.29 -12.45 -5.10
C VAL A 89 6.26 -13.48 -5.53
N ARG A 90 5.33 -13.80 -4.64
CA ARG A 90 4.11 -14.54 -4.97
C ARG A 90 3.05 -13.53 -5.43
N PHE A 91 2.85 -13.40 -6.74
CA PHE A 91 1.96 -12.40 -7.33
C PHE A 91 0.66 -13.02 -7.84
N HIS A 92 -0.45 -12.65 -7.21
CA HIS A 92 -1.79 -13.15 -7.49
C HIS A 92 -2.69 -12.02 -8.01
N VAL A 93 -3.28 -12.24 -9.18
CA VAL A 93 -4.30 -11.36 -9.75
C VAL A 93 -5.61 -12.12 -9.75
N MET A 94 -6.55 -11.67 -8.92
CA MET A 94 -7.77 -12.40 -8.62
C MET A 94 -9.04 -11.71 -9.15
N GLY A 95 -8.97 -10.40 -9.48
CA GLY A 95 -10.10 -9.66 -10.01
C GLY A 95 -10.39 -10.03 -11.48
N GLU A 96 -11.66 -10.20 -11.82
CA GLU A 96 -12.12 -10.53 -13.19
C GLU A 96 -12.46 -9.28 -14.02
N GLY A 97 -12.12 -8.07 -13.56
CA GLY A 97 -12.41 -6.80 -14.20
C GLY A 97 -12.95 -5.77 -13.22
N PHE A 98 -13.35 -4.62 -13.73
CA PHE A 98 -13.99 -3.59 -12.92
C PHE A 98 -15.45 -3.97 -12.63
N THR A 99 -15.90 -3.71 -11.41
CA THR A 99 -17.26 -4.02 -10.94
C THR A 99 -18.39 -3.43 -11.79
N TRP A 100 -18.14 -2.29 -12.46
CA TRP A 100 -19.08 -1.71 -13.43
C TRP A 100 -19.12 -2.42 -14.78
N GLU A 101 -18.17 -3.34 -15.06
CA GLU A 101 -18.15 -4.15 -16.29
C GLU A 101 -18.83 -5.51 -16.09
N THR A 102 -18.69 -6.10 -14.89
CA THR A 102 -19.25 -7.44 -14.60
C THR A 102 -20.75 -7.42 -14.42
N GLN A 103 -21.32 -6.35 -13.83
CA GLN A 103 -22.74 -6.19 -13.49
C GLN A 103 -23.35 -7.40 -12.77
N ASP A 104 -22.51 -8.27 -12.21
CA ASP A 104 -22.88 -9.48 -11.46
C ASP A 104 -22.25 -9.43 -10.05
N ARG A 105 -23.04 -8.96 -9.09
CA ARG A 105 -22.59 -8.79 -7.70
C ARG A 105 -22.16 -10.12 -7.06
N GLN A 106 -22.82 -11.25 -7.37
CA GLN A 106 -22.49 -12.54 -6.78
C GLN A 106 -21.14 -13.02 -7.27
N ARG A 107 -20.83 -12.80 -8.53
CA ARG A 107 -19.54 -13.11 -9.14
C ARG A 107 -18.43 -12.25 -8.54
N ASP A 108 -18.69 -10.96 -8.32
CA ASP A 108 -17.73 -10.06 -7.69
C ASP A 108 -17.43 -10.48 -6.24
N ILE A 109 -18.46 -10.88 -5.47
CA ILE A 109 -18.30 -11.43 -4.11
C ILE A 109 -17.44 -12.69 -4.14
N ALA A 110 -17.76 -13.66 -5.00
CA ALA A 110 -17.01 -14.92 -5.08
C ALA A 110 -15.53 -14.67 -5.45
N ALA A 111 -15.27 -13.75 -6.38
CA ALA A 111 -13.91 -13.35 -6.75
C ALA A 111 -13.16 -12.68 -5.59
N ALA A 112 -13.81 -11.79 -4.85
CA ALA A 112 -13.23 -11.14 -3.67
C ALA A 112 -12.95 -12.14 -2.54
N GLU A 113 -13.86 -13.07 -2.28
CA GLU A 113 -13.68 -14.15 -1.29
C GLU A 113 -12.52 -15.06 -1.67
N ALA A 114 -12.41 -15.47 -2.93
CA ALA A 114 -11.27 -16.25 -3.42
C ALA A 114 -9.94 -15.49 -3.26
N ALA A 115 -9.93 -14.18 -3.57
CA ALA A 115 -8.77 -13.32 -3.36
C ALA A 115 -8.41 -13.22 -1.88
N TRP A 116 -9.43 -13.14 -0.99
CA TRP A 116 -9.20 -13.09 0.45
C TRP A 116 -8.61 -14.41 0.98
N GLN A 117 -9.03 -15.57 0.49
CA GLN A 117 -8.43 -16.85 0.89
C GLN A 117 -6.93 -16.89 0.56
N VAL A 118 -6.54 -16.47 -0.65
CA VAL A 118 -5.12 -16.35 -1.02
C VAL A 118 -4.40 -15.34 -0.13
N SER A 119 -5.03 -14.21 0.20
CA SER A 119 -4.47 -13.22 1.12
C SER A 119 -4.22 -13.80 2.51
N ARG A 120 -5.14 -14.61 3.04
CA ARG A 120 -4.99 -15.29 4.35
C ARG A 120 -3.82 -16.27 4.35
N GLU A 121 -3.56 -16.98 3.26
CA GLU A 121 -2.40 -17.86 3.14
C GLU A 121 -1.10 -17.03 3.25
N LEU A 122 -1.01 -15.90 2.54
CA LEU A 122 0.15 -15.01 2.61
C LEU A 122 0.31 -14.36 3.98
N LEU A 123 -0.81 -13.92 4.60
CA LEU A 123 -0.81 -13.29 5.93
C LEU A 123 -0.41 -14.25 7.05
N ARG A 124 -0.58 -15.56 6.89
CA ARG A 124 -0.20 -16.58 7.88
C ARG A 124 1.20 -17.13 7.68
N ASP A 125 1.83 -16.85 6.56
CA ASP A 125 3.17 -17.35 6.25
C ASP A 125 4.24 -16.44 6.90
N PRO A 126 4.95 -16.91 7.95
CA PRO A 126 5.94 -16.09 8.66
C PRO A 126 7.20 -15.82 7.83
N SER A 127 7.39 -16.52 6.71
CA SER A 127 8.50 -16.25 5.79
C SER A 127 8.28 -15.02 4.92
N ILE A 128 7.04 -14.52 4.83
CA ILE A 128 6.70 -13.35 4.03
C ILE A 128 6.84 -12.09 4.89
N GLY A 129 7.75 -11.22 4.50
CA GLY A 129 8.02 -9.96 5.20
C GLY A 129 7.10 -8.80 4.79
N LEU A 130 6.57 -8.83 3.56
CA LEU A 130 5.61 -7.81 3.06
C LEU A 130 4.48 -8.45 2.26
N VAL A 131 3.24 -8.06 2.58
CA VAL A 131 2.04 -8.39 1.78
C VAL A 131 1.43 -7.09 1.24
N VAL A 132 1.19 -7.04 -0.07
CA VAL A 132 0.45 -5.96 -0.73
C VAL A 132 -0.94 -6.46 -1.09
N LEU A 133 -1.98 -5.79 -0.58
CA LEU A 133 -3.39 -6.05 -0.84
C LEU A 133 -3.95 -4.89 -1.68
N ASP A 134 -3.76 -5.00 -2.99
CA ASP A 134 -4.06 -3.92 -3.92
C ASP A 134 -5.56 -3.89 -4.24
N GLU A 135 -6.17 -2.71 -4.05
CA GLU A 135 -7.60 -2.41 -4.19
C GLU A 135 -8.52 -3.17 -3.20
N LEU A 136 -7.99 -3.69 -2.06
CA LEU A 136 -8.81 -4.31 -1.00
C LEU A 136 -9.86 -3.32 -0.46
N ASN A 137 -9.52 -2.04 -0.30
CA ASN A 137 -10.47 -1.05 0.21
C ASN A 137 -11.73 -0.93 -0.65
N ILE A 138 -11.63 -1.17 -1.96
CA ILE A 138 -12.80 -1.15 -2.85
C ILE A 138 -13.70 -2.37 -2.60
N ALA A 139 -13.13 -3.56 -2.44
CA ALA A 139 -13.88 -4.77 -2.12
C ALA A 139 -14.65 -4.61 -0.77
N LEU A 140 -14.00 -4.03 0.24
CA LEU A 140 -14.62 -3.73 1.54
C LEU A 140 -15.70 -2.63 1.42
N LYS A 141 -15.46 -1.58 0.63
CA LYS A 141 -16.41 -0.51 0.40
C LYS A 141 -17.71 -1.01 -0.22
N HIS A 142 -17.63 -1.97 -1.15
CA HIS A 142 -18.79 -2.57 -1.81
C HIS A 142 -19.45 -3.69 -0.99
N GLY A 143 -18.88 -4.06 0.17
CA GLY A 143 -19.39 -5.13 1.01
C GLY A 143 -19.29 -6.50 0.33
N TYR A 144 -18.19 -6.75 -0.38
CA TYR A 144 -17.89 -8.05 -0.97
C TYR A 144 -17.17 -8.99 0.01
N LEU A 145 -16.62 -8.44 1.09
CA LEU A 145 -15.95 -9.18 2.16
C LEU A 145 -16.52 -8.76 3.51
N ASP A 146 -16.51 -9.68 4.45
CA ASP A 146 -16.78 -9.39 5.85
C ASP A 146 -15.63 -8.57 6.45
N LEU A 147 -15.94 -7.35 6.91
CA LEU A 147 -14.95 -6.41 7.42
C LEU A 147 -14.30 -6.92 8.71
N ASP A 148 -15.10 -7.45 9.65
CA ASP A 148 -14.62 -7.90 10.95
C ASP A 148 -13.66 -9.08 10.79
N GLN A 149 -13.96 -9.99 9.89
CA GLN A 149 -13.07 -11.10 9.53
C GLN A 149 -11.76 -10.59 8.92
N VAL A 150 -11.81 -9.61 8.01
CA VAL A 150 -10.61 -9.01 7.39
C VAL A 150 -9.73 -8.33 8.45
N LEU A 151 -10.31 -7.53 9.33
CA LEU A 151 -9.59 -6.86 10.42
C LEU A 151 -8.95 -7.87 11.38
N SER A 152 -9.67 -8.92 11.75
CA SER A 152 -9.17 -9.98 12.62
C SER A 152 -7.97 -10.72 11.99
N ASP A 153 -8.05 -11.08 10.71
CA ASP A 153 -6.95 -11.74 10.00
C ASP A 153 -5.71 -10.83 9.88
N LEU A 154 -5.92 -9.53 9.65
CA LEU A 154 -4.83 -8.54 9.62
C LEU A 154 -4.14 -8.37 10.98
N GLN A 155 -4.89 -8.41 12.08
CA GLN A 155 -4.35 -8.35 13.44
C GLN A 155 -3.56 -9.61 13.82
N ALA A 156 -4.01 -10.76 13.33
CA ALA A 156 -3.41 -12.07 13.65
C ALA A 156 -2.13 -12.38 12.83
N ARG A 157 -1.68 -11.48 11.95
CA ARG A 157 -0.47 -11.66 11.15
C ARG A 157 0.79 -11.81 12.00
N PRO A 158 1.87 -12.42 11.48
CA PRO A 158 3.16 -12.49 12.15
C PRO A 158 3.65 -11.10 12.60
N PRO A 159 4.25 -10.95 13.80
CA PRO A 159 4.56 -9.64 14.40
C PRO A 159 5.46 -8.73 13.54
N MET A 160 6.33 -9.31 12.71
CA MET A 160 7.26 -8.55 11.85
C MET A 160 6.80 -8.43 10.40
N GLN A 161 5.62 -8.96 10.06
CA GLN A 161 5.08 -8.90 8.71
C GLN A 161 4.44 -7.53 8.43
N HIS A 162 4.93 -6.82 7.43
CA HIS A 162 4.31 -5.59 6.94
C HIS A 162 3.15 -5.89 5.99
N VAL A 163 2.13 -5.06 6.04
CA VAL A 163 1.00 -5.13 5.11
C VAL A 163 0.70 -3.75 4.54
N VAL A 164 0.49 -3.66 3.23
CA VAL A 164 0.07 -2.44 2.55
C VAL A 164 -1.28 -2.68 1.90
N VAL A 165 -2.29 -1.95 2.34
CA VAL A 165 -3.64 -1.97 1.78
C VAL A 165 -3.85 -0.74 0.91
N THR A 166 -4.32 -0.93 -0.32
CA THR A 166 -4.65 0.21 -1.20
C THR A 166 -6.12 0.25 -1.55
N GLY A 167 -6.54 1.36 -2.12
CA GLY A 167 -7.87 1.55 -2.69
C GLY A 167 -8.62 2.75 -2.13
N ARG A 168 -9.61 3.22 -2.88
CA ARG A 168 -10.44 4.37 -2.49
C ARG A 168 -11.44 3.97 -1.42
N GLY A 169 -11.73 4.91 -0.51
CA GLY A 169 -12.83 4.77 0.46
C GLY A 169 -12.56 3.73 1.53
N ALA A 170 -11.36 3.76 2.12
CA ALA A 170 -11.04 2.96 3.29
C ALA A 170 -12.08 3.14 4.40
N LYS A 171 -12.50 2.05 5.02
CA LYS A 171 -13.44 2.04 6.15
C LYS A 171 -12.78 2.66 7.39
N ALA A 172 -13.58 3.29 8.24
CA ALA A 172 -13.10 3.92 9.47
C ALA A 172 -12.35 2.91 10.37
N GLU A 173 -12.87 1.70 10.48
CA GLU A 173 -12.30 0.63 11.29
C GLU A 173 -10.93 0.17 10.75
N MET A 174 -10.75 0.16 9.41
CA MET A 174 -9.46 -0.11 8.76
C MET A 174 -8.44 1.03 9.04
N ILE A 175 -8.91 2.28 9.04
CA ILE A 175 -8.10 3.45 9.37
C ILE A 175 -7.65 3.41 10.84
N GLU A 176 -8.55 3.03 11.74
CA GLU A 176 -8.26 2.91 13.17
C GLU A 176 -7.26 1.79 13.47
N LEU A 177 -7.36 0.67 12.76
CA LEU A 177 -6.44 -0.46 12.93
C LEU A 177 -5.03 -0.17 12.38
N ALA A 178 -4.91 0.69 11.37
CA ALA A 178 -3.65 0.91 10.67
C ALA A 178 -2.63 1.71 11.48
N ASP A 179 -1.35 1.32 11.39
CA ASP A 179 -0.23 2.06 11.98
C ASP A 179 0.09 3.34 11.21
N THR A 180 -0.19 3.36 9.90
CA THR A 180 0.04 4.52 9.03
C THR A 180 -1.05 4.61 7.97
N VAL A 181 -1.66 5.79 7.85
CA VAL A 181 -2.66 6.09 6.83
C VAL A 181 -2.23 7.28 6.01
N THR A 182 -2.27 7.15 4.69
CA THR A 182 -2.03 8.25 3.76
C THR A 182 -3.22 8.41 2.83
N GLU A 183 -3.81 9.60 2.82
CA GLU A 183 -4.85 9.97 1.87
C GLU A 183 -4.26 10.76 0.70
N MET A 184 -4.44 10.25 -0.52
CA MET A 184 -3.99 10.89 -1.74
C MET A 184 -5.12 11.74 -2.34
N GLY A 185 -4.98 13.06 -2.25
CA GLY A 185 -5.92 14.03 -2.81
C GLY A 185 -5.69 14.28 -4.30
N VAL A 186 -6.75 14.75 -4.98
CA VAL A 186 -6.68 15.21 -6.38
C VAL A 186 -6.54 16.74 -6.40
N ILE A 187 -5.38 17.22 -6.79
CA ILE A 187 -5.21 18.66 -7.07
C ILE A 187 -5.55 18.92 -8.56
N LYS A 188 -5.05 18.06 -9.45
CA LYS A 188 -5.27 18.11 -10.90
C LYS A 188 -5.18 16.69 -11.47
N HIS A 189 -5.98 16.35 -12.46
CA HIS A 189 -5.98 15.03 -13.07
C HIS A 189 -6.04 15.11 -14.59
N ALA A 190 -5.15 14.39 -15.30
CA ALA A 190 -5.05 14.39 -16.76
C ALA A 190 -6.37 13.97 -17.44
N PHE A 191 -7.08 13.00 -16.88
CA PHE A 191 -8.37 12.53 -17.38
C PHE A 191 -9.43 13.65 -17.42
N GLN A 192 -9.43 14.58 -16.44
CA GLN A 192 -10.32 15.74 -16.44
C GLN A 192 -10.02 16.73 -17.56
N ALA A 193 -8.78 16.69 -18.09
CA ALA A 193 -8.37 17.46 -19.26
C ALA A 193 -8.52 16.68 -20.59
N GLY A 194 -9.28 15.57 -20.58
CA GLY A 194 -9.51 14.74 -21.76
C GLY A 194 -8.34 13.85 -22.18
N ILE A 195 -7.31 13.70 -21.35
CA ILE A 195 -6.15 12.85 -21.63
C ILE A 195 -6.46 11.41 -21.14
N LYS A 196 -6.41 10.45 -22.06
CA LYS A 196 -6.58 9.04 -21.74
C LYS A 196 -5.39 8.46 -20.99
N ALA A 197 -5.59 7.31 -20.32
CA ALA A 197 -4.54 6.57 -19.64
C ALA A 197 -3.32 6.28 -20.54
N GLN A 198 -2.13 6.47 -20.00
CA GLN A 198 -0.86 6.31 -20.71
C GLN A 198 -0.07 5.12 -20.16
N LYS A 199 0.60 4.37 -21.06
CA LYS A 199 1.53 3.30 -20.65
C LYS A 199 2.70 3.89 -19.85
N GLY A 200 3.03 3.19 -18.74
CA GLY A 200 4.10 3.62 -17.84
C GLY A 200 3.70 4.71 -16.84
N VAL A 201 2.44 5.21 -16.91
CA VAL A 201 1.90 6.18 -15.94
C VAL A 201 0.65 5.63 -15.26
N GLU A 202 -0.31 5.11 -16.02
CA GLU A 202 -1.54 4.50 -15.49
C GLU A 202 -1.72 3.03 -15.87
N LEU A 203 -0.92 2.56 -16.85
CA LEU A 203 -1.01 1.19 -17.40
C LEU A 203 0.36 0.50 -17.33
#